data_9bdb98659332b6e65af95d635d08c9f9
#
_entry.id   9bdb98659332b6e65af95d635d08c9f9
#
_cell.length_a   1.000
_cell.length_b   1.000
_cell.length_c   1.000
_cell.angle_alpha   90.00
_cell.angle_beta   90.00
_cell.angle_gamma   90.00
#
_symmetry.space_group_name_H-M   'P 1'
#
loop_
_entity.id
_entity.type
_entity.pdbx_description
1 polymer ?
#
loop_
_entity_poly.entity_id
_entity_poly.type
_entity_poly.pdbx_seq_one_letter_code
_entity_poly.pdbx_strand_id
1 'polypeptide(L)'
;MKLLVVGGGGREHAIIRSLKKNPTVTEIFACPGNGGIAADATCVAIGATEIEKIVEFAVANAIDYAVVAPDDPLVLGCVDALEAKGIPCFGPRANAAIIEGSKVFSKNLMKKYGIPTAEYEVFEDMAAALAYLETAPIPTVIKADGLALGKGVIIAEDRETAKQAVRDMMEGGIFGKSGSRVVVEEFLTGPEVSVLAFTDGNVVKPMVSSMDHKRIGDNDTGLNTGGMGTVAPNPYYTEAIAEECMKTIFLPTINAMNAENRTFKGCLYFGLMLTPKGPKVIEYNCRFGDPETQVVLPLLESDLLTVMQATTNGTLAETEVKFADKHACCVILASNGYPQSYKKGFEMTFTPEAQEATFVAGAKLENGKLLTNGGRVTGTTAIADSLEAAIKEAYRLSDGVKFEGAYRRSDIGQRALQALK
;
A
#
# COMPACT_ATOMS: atom_id res chain seq x y z
N MET A 1 5.74 26.71 -0.48
CA MET A 1 4.86 25.91 -1.34
C MET A 1 3.65 25.44 -0.55
N LYS A 2 2.47 25.50 -1.17
CA LYS A 2 1.24 24.92 -0.65
C LYS A 2 1.03 23.55 -1.28
N LEU A 3 0.92 22.52 -0.46
CA LEU A 3 0.75 21.15 -0.89
C LEU A 3 -0.67 20.65 -0.61
N LEU A 4 -1.16 19.75 -1.47
CA LEU A 4 -2.37 19.00 -1.25
C LEU A 4 -2.04 17.52 -1.19
N VAL A 5 -2.45 16.81 -0.13
CA VAL A 5 -2.38 15.36 -0.03
C VAL A 5 -3.80 14.79 -0.06
N VAL A 6 -4.10 14.00 -1.09
CA VAL A 6 -5.38 13.29 -1.20
C VAL A 6 -5.29 11.98 -0.44
N GLY A 7 -6.24 11.74 0.46
CA GLY A 7 -6.32 10.56 1.30
C GLY A 7 -6.38 10.90 2.80
N GLY A 8 -6.53 9.89 3.63
CA GLY A 8 -6.72 10.09 5.08
C GLY A 8 -6.33 8.87 5.93
N GLY A 9 -5.43 8.03 5.47
CA GLY A 9 -4.93 6.87 6.21
C GLY A 9 -3.59 7.11 6.90
N GLY A 10 -3.03 6.06 7.50
CA GLY A 10 -1.72 6.09 8.14
C GLY A 10 -0.59 6.36 7.16
N ARG A 11 -0.71 5.86 5.94
CA ARG A 11 0.18 6.14 4.81
C ARG A 11 0.23 7.64 4.52
N GLU A 12 -0.91 8.30 4.40
CA GLU A 12 -1.01 9.74 4.16
C GLU A 12 -0.41 10.53 5.32
N HIS A 13 -0.63 10.11 6.55
CA HIS A 13 -0.02 10.75 7.71
C HIS A 13 1.52 10.66 7.68
N ALA A 14 2.08 9.50 7.30
CA ALA A 14 3.53 9.34 7.15
C ALA A 14 4.09 10.21 6.00
N ILE A 15 3.38 10.29 4.88
CA ILE A 15 3.74 11.18 3.74
C ILE A 15 3.75 12.64 4.21
N ILE A 16 2.70 13.10 4.88
CA ILE A 16 2.57 14.50 5.36
C ILE A 16 3.71 14.83 6.31
N ARG A 17 4.01 13.99 7.29
CA ARG A 17 5.13 14.23 8.22
C ARG A 17 6.48 14.27 7.51
N SER A 18 6.67 13.47 6.47
CA SER A 18 7.89 13.51 5.66
C SER A 18 7.97 14.80 4.83
N LEU A 19 6.89 15.23 4.19
CA LEU A 19 6.82 16.46 3.40
C LEU A 19 7.06 17.72 4.25
N LYS A 20 6.58 17.75 5.50
CA LYS A 20 6.80 18.86 6.44
C LYS A 20 8.27 19.13 6.74
N LYS A 21 9.17 18.16 6.54
CA LYS A 21 10.62 18.37 6.75
C LYS A 21 11.24 19.30 5.73
N ASN A 22 10.63 19.47 4.56
CA ASN A 22 11.13 20.37 3.51
C ASN A 22 10.85 21.82 3.89
N PRO A 23 11.89 22.69 3.98
CA PRO A 23 11.72 24.06 4.44
C PRO A 23 10.94 24.97 3.48
N THR A 24 10.75 24.56 2.23
CA THR A 24 9.94 25.32 1.25
C THR A 24 8.44 25.08 1.42
N VAL A 25 8.04 24.06 2.16
CA VAL A 25 6.63 23.76 2.42
C VAL A 25 6.09 24.71 3.48
N THR A 26 5.15 25.55 3.08
CA THR A 26 4.53 26.55 3.96
C THR A 26 3.19 26.10 4.52
N GLU A 27 2.46 25.25 3.77
CA GLU A 27 1.13 24.78 4.14
C GLU A 27 0.85 23.43 3.49
N ILE A 28 0.20 22.54 4.21
CA ILE A 28 -0.29 21.25 3.69
C ILE A 28 -1.79 21.13 3.97
N PHE A 29 -2.55 20.85 2.93
CA PHE A 29 -3.95 20.46 3.02
C PHE A 29 -4.09 18.96 2.82
N ALA A 30 -5.05 18.35 3.51
CA ALA A 30 -5.39 16.93 3.35
C ALA A 30 -6.88 16.76 3.02
N CYS A 31 -7.20 16.00 2.00
CA CYS A 31 -8.57 15.71 1.56
C CYS A 31 -8.85 14.19 1.59
N PRO A 32 -9.61 13.68 2.57
CA PRO A 32 -10.20 14.38 3.71
C PRO A 32 -9.25 14.55 4.91
N GLY A 33 -8.09 13.86 4.95
CA GLY A 33 -7.27 13.71 6.14
C GLY A 33 -7.96 12.84 7.21
N ASN A 34 -7.48 12.93 8.44
CA ASN A 34 -8.06 12.28 9.61
C ASN A 34 -7.76 13.08 10.89
N GLY A 35 -8.26 12.62 12.04
CA GLY A 35 -8.10 13.33 13.29
C GLY A 35 -6.65 13.53 13.75
N GLY A 36 -5.75 12.60 13.41
CA GLY A 36 -4.31 12.74 13.72
C GLY A 36 -3.59 13.64 12.72
N ILE A 37 -3.94 13.55 11.44
CA ILE A 37 -3.42 14.43 10.38
C ILE A 37 -3.72 15.91 10.69
N ALA A 38 -4.83 16.18 11.36
CA ALA A 38 -5.23 17.54 11.75
C ALA A 38 -4.18 18.28 12.62
N ALA A 39 -3.27 17.58 13.28
CA ALA A 39 -2.14 18.16 14.00
C ALA A 39 -0.98 18.60 13.07
N ASP A 40 -0.93 18.05 11.86
CA ASP A 40 0.19 18.22 10.92
C ASP A 40 -0.19 18.94 9.63
N ALA A 41 -1.49 18.99 9.31
CA ALA A 41 -2.02 19.60 8.08
C ALA A 41 -3.44 20.14 8.30
N THR A 42 -3.91 20.97 7.39
CA THR A 42 -5.30 21.43 7.37
C THR A 42 -6.17 20.39 6.70
N CYS A 43 -7.01 19.70 7.47
CA CYS A 43 -7.97 18.75 6.92
C CYS A 43 -9.16 19.46 6.29
N VAL A 44 -9.53 19.05 5.08
CA VAL A 44 -10.65 19.60 4.32
C VAL A 44 -11.69 18.51 4.10
N ALA A 45 -12.94 18.76 4.43
CA ALA A 45 -14.03 17.78 4.37
C ALA A 45 -14.46 17.49 2.91
N ILE A 46 -13.51 17.00 2.10
CA ILE A 46 -13.70 16.52 0.73
C ILE A 46 -13.20 15.09 0.67
N GLY A 47 -14.07 14.15 0.29
CA GLY A 47 -13.70 12.74 0.15
C GLY A 47 -12.64 12.51 -0.95
N ALA A 48 -11.79 11.52 -0.77
CA ALA A 48 -10.69 11.23 -1.70
C ALA A 48 -11.14 10.91 -3.14
N THR A 49 -12.40 10.50 -3.33
CA THR A 49 -12.99 10.18 -4.64
C THR A 49 -13.85 11.30 -5.22
N GLU A 50 -14.01 12.41 -4.52
CA GLU A 50 -14.75 13.59 -4.98
C GLU A 50 -13.87 14.47 -5.88
N ILE A 51 -13.44 13.92 -7.02
CA ILE A 51 -12.39 14.49 -7.90
C ILE A 51 -12.69 15.95 -8.28
N GLU A 52 -13.91 16.27 -8.68
CA GLU A 52 -14.30 17.64 -9.07
C GLU A 52 -14.07 18.63 -7.94
N LYS A 53 -14.53 18.30 -6.73
CA LYS A 53 -14.33 19.15 -5.54
C LYS A 53 -12.87 19.28 -5.14
N ILE A 54 -12.08 18.20 -5.28
CA ILE A 54 -10.64 18.26 -5.03
C ILE A 54 -9.97 19.24 -5.98
N VAL A 55 -10.29 19.19 -7.27
CA VAL A 55 -9.74 20.09 -8.28
C VAL A 55 -10.19 21.55 -8.04
N GLU A 56 -11.47 21.78 -7.75
CA GLU A 56 -11.99 23.12 -7.42
C GLU A 56 -11.27 23.70 -6.19
N PHE A 57 -11.11 22.91 -5.14
CA PHE A 57 -10.37 23.31 -3.94
C PHE A 57 -8.92 23.65 -4.26
N ALA A 58 -8.23 22.80 -5.04
CA ALA A 58 -6.82 22.98 -5.38
C ALA A 58 -6.59 24.27 -6.19
N VAL A 59 -7.47 24.57 -7.15
CA VAL A 59 -7.41 25.82 -7.95
C VAL A 59 -7.71 27.03 -7.05
N ALA A 60 -8.77 26.99 -6.25
CA ALA A 60 -9.19 28.12 -5.40
C ALA A 60 -8.14 28.47 -4.34
N ASN A 61 -7.36 27.49 -3.86
CA ASN A 61 -6.33 27.70 -2.83
C ASN A 61 -4.92 27.85 -3.41
N ALA A 62 -4.77 27.92 -4.74
CA ALA A 62 -3.48 28.04 -5.41
C ALA A 62 -2.47 26.97 -4.95
N ILE A 63 -2.86 25.72 -5.01
CA ILE A 63 -1.99 24.59 -4.68
C ILE A 63 -0.84 24.51 -5.69
N ASP A 64 0.38 24.45 -5.18
CA ASP A 64 1.60 24.37 -6.00
C ASP A 64 1.91 22.94 -6.45
N TYR A 65 1.56 21.94 -5.63
CA TYR A 65 1.87 20.55 -5.89
C TYR A 65 0.91 19.62 -5.13
N ALA A 66 0.47 18.53 -5.77
CA ALA A 66 -0.43 17.57 -5.15
C ALA A 66 0.19 16.17 -5.07
N VAL A 67 -0.18 15.43 -4.04
CA VAL A 67 0.15 14.00 -3.86
C VAL A 67 -1.16 13.24 -3.79
N VAL A 68 -1.41 12.37 -4.77
CA VAL A 68 -2.59 11.50 -4.79
C VAL A 68 -2.16 10.13 -4.27
N ALA A 69 -2.51 9.85 -3.01
CA ALA A 69 -1.92 8.72 -2.31
C ALA A 69 -2.72 7.40 -2.41
N PRO A 70 -4.08 7.37 -2.35
CA PRO A 70 -4.84 6.12 -2.46
C PRO A 70 -5.08 5.67 -3.90
N ASP A 71 -5.38 4.39 -4.06
CA ASP A 71 -5.68 3.73 -5.32
C ASP A 71 -6.94 4.24 -6.02
N ASP A 72 -8.07 4.34 -5.28
CA ASP A 72 -9.35 4.78 -5.85
C ASP A 72 -9.26 6.10 -6.62
N PRO A 73 -8.78 7.22 -6.05
CA PRO A 73 -8.68 8.47 -6.80
C PRO A 73 -7.67 8.40 -7.96
N LEU A 74 -6.62 7.58 -7.87
CA LEU A 74 -5.68 7.37 -8.97
C LEU A 74 -6.36 6.70 -10.17
N VAL A 75 -7.09 5.63 -9.91
CA VAL A 75 -7.85 4.91 -10.96
C VAL A 75 -8.97 5.77 -11.54
N LEU A 76 -9.58 6.64 -10.73
CA LEU A 76 -10.62 7.58 -11.16
C LEU A 76 -10.10 8.82 -11.92
N GLY A 77 -8.77 8.99 -12.06
CA GLY A 77 -8.18 10.06 -12.84
C GLY A 77 -7.98 11.38 -12.10
N CYS A 78 -7.80 11.35 -10.78
CA CYS A 78 -7.54 12.56 -9.99
C CYS A 78 -6.28 13.30 -10.47
N VAL A 79 -5.21 12.57 -10.78
CA VAL A 79 -3.97 13.16 -11.33
C VAL A 79 -4.24 13.83 -12.68
N ASP A 80 -4.94 13.13 -13.59
CA ASP A 80 -5.31 13.70 -14.91
C ASP A 80 -6.09 15.01 -14.75
N ALA A 81 -7.06 15.05 -13.84
CA ALA A 81 -7.90 16.21 -13.60
C ALA A 81 -7.15 17.41 -13.00
N LEU A 82 -6.22 17.17 -12.07
CA LEU A 82 -5.37 18.21 -11.48
C LEU A 82 -4.36 18.75 -12.49
N GLU A 83 -3.70 17.87 -13.23
CA GLU A 83 -2.75 18.26 -14.29
C GLU A 83 -3.42 19.09 -15.40
N ALA A 84 -4.67 18.78 -15.76
CA ALA A 84 -5.46 19.57 -16.71
C ALA A 84 -5.71 21.02 -16.26
N LYS A 85 -5.56 21.31 -14.95
CA LYS A 85 -5.59 22.65 -14.36
C LYS A 85 -4.19 23.24 -14.13
N GLY A 86 -3.13 22.58 -14.61
CA GLY A 86 -1.76 23.03 -14.46
C GLY A 86 -1.17 22.77 -13.07
N ILE A 87 -1.78 21.90 -12.25
CA ILE A 87 -1.27 21.52 -10.93
C ILE A 87 -0.46 20.24 -11.08
N PRO A 88 0.87 20.28 -10.89
CA PRO A 88 1.71 19.10 -10.98
C PRO A 88 1.43 18.15 -9.83
N CYS A 89 1.45 16.84 -10.11
CA CYS A 89 1.06 15.82 -9.16
C CYS A 89 2.11 14.70 -9.04
N PHE A 90 2.22 14.13 -7.86
CA PHE A 90 2.83 12.82 -7.65
C PHE A 90 1.73 11.75 -7.67
N GLY A 91 1.88 10.81 -8.56
CA GLY A 91 0.97 9.69 -8.78
C GLY A 91 0.78 9.39 -10.27
N PRO A 92 0.45 8.14 -10.63
CA PRO A 92 0.18 7.79 -12.01
C PRO A 92 -1.14 8.38 -12.49
N ARG A 93 -1.22 8.64 -13.80
CA ARG A 93 -2.49 8.92 -14.48
C ARG A 93 -3.36 7.65 -14.50
N ALA A 94 -4.65 7.81 -14.71
CA ALA A 94 -5.62 6.71 -14.71
C ALA A 94 -5.24 5.59 -15.68
N ASN A 95 -4.70 5.91 -16.86
CA ASN A 95 -4.29 4.91 -17.84
C ASN A 95 -3.13 4.02 -17.35
N ALA A 96 -2.26 4.50 -16.47
CA ALA A 96 -1.18 3.74 -15.85
C ALA A 96 -1.62 3.09 -14.54
N ALA A 97 -2.53 3.71 -13.78
CA ALA A 97 -3.08 3.17 -12.54
C ALA A 97 -3.85 1.85 -12.75
N ILE A 98 -4.23 1.54 -13.98
CA ILE A 98 -4.84 0.25 -14.37
C ILE A 98 -3.99 -0.96 -13.95
N ILE A 99 -2.68 -0.79 -13.75
CA ILE A 99 -1.80 -1.88 -13.29
C ILE A 99 -2.23 -2.44 -11.92
N GLU A 100 -2.87 -1.63 -11.07
CA GLU A 100 -3.57 -2.06 -9.85
C GLU A 100 -5.07 -2.18 -10.11
N GLY A 101 -5.65 -1.30 -10.90
CA GLY A 101 -7.07 -1.21 -11.17
C GLY A 101 -7.66 -2.43 -11.88
N SER A 102 -6.84 -3.23 -12.57
CA SER A 102 -7.23 -4.51 -13.18
C SER A 102 -6.14 -5.57 -13.01
N LYS A 103 -6.47 -6.63 -12.27
CA LYS A 103 -5.59 -7.79 -12.12
C LYS A 103 -5.42 -8.55 -13.44
N VAL A 104 -6.47 -8.59 -14.24
CA VAL A 104 -6.42 -9.18 -15.58
C VAL A 104 -5.43 -8.42 -16.47
N PHE A 105 -5.47 -7.08 -16.45
CA PHE A 105 -4.51 -6.28 -17.20
C PHE A 105 -3.07 -6.58 -16.76
N SER A 106 -2.78 -6.54 -15.45
CA SER A 106 -1.42 -6.76 -14.94
C SER A 106 -0.91 -8.18 -15.24
N LYS A 107 -1.77 -9.19 -15.15
CA LYS A 107 -1.41 -10.57 -15.52
C LYS A 107 -1.09 -10.71 -17.00
N ASN A 108 -1.94 -10.16 -17.86
CA ASN A 108 -1.71 -10.19 -19.31
C ASN A 108 -0.46 -9.39 -19.69
N LEU A 109 -0.19 -8.26 -19.04
CA LEU A 109 1.05 -7.49 -19.21
C LEU A 109 2.27 -8.34 -18.88
N MET A 110 2.29 -8.97 -17.70
CA MET A 110 3.40 -9.82 -17.27
C MET A 110 3.64 -10.99 -18.23
N LYS A 111 2.57 -11.67 -18.66
CA LYS A 111 2.65 -12.77 -19.63
C LYS A 111 3.21 -12.30 -20.98
N LYS A 112 2.71 -11.17 -21.51
CA LYS A 112 3.12 -10.60 -22.79
C LYS A 112 4.60 -10.22 -22.82
N TYR A 113 5.10 -9.69 -21.73
CA TYR A 113 6.47 -9.17 -21.65
C TYR A 113 7.44 -10.09 -20.88
N GLY A 114 7.03 -11.30 -20.54
CA GLY A 114 7.88 -12.30 -19.88
C GLY A 114 8.29 -11.95 -18.46
N ILE A 115 7.49 -11.18 -17.74
CA ILE A 115 7.75 -10.81 -16.34
C ILE A 115 7.31 -11.98 -15.45
N PRO A 116 8.18 -12.48 -14.53
CA PRO A 116 7.87 -13.65 -13.71
C PRO A 116 6.65 -13.41 -12.80
N THR A 117 5.65 -14.27 -12.90
CA THR A 117 4.46 -14.28 -12.04
C THR A 117 3.90 -15.71 -11.95
N ALA A 118 2.91 -15.93 -11.09
CA ALA A 118 2.18 -17.20 -11.00
C ALA A 118 1.49 -17.53 -12.33
N GLU A 119 1.45 -18.82 -12.69
CA GLU A 119 0.60 -19.29 -13.78
C GLU A 119 -0.86 -18.95 -13.48
N TYR A 120 -1.64 -18.60 -14.50
CA TYR A 120 -3.00 -18.11 -14.28
C TYR A 120 -3.91 -18.36 -15.49
N GLU A 121 -5.21 -18.39 -15.20
CA GLU A 121 -6.28 -18.37 -16.19
C GLU A 121 -7.32 -17.30 -15.82
N VAL A 122 -7.93 -16.69 -16.82
CA VAL A 122 -8.95 -15.64 -16.65
C VAL A 122 -10.29 -16.16 -17.10
N PHE A 123 -11.34 -15.94 -16.30
CA PHE A 123 -12.70 -16.34 -16.63
C PHE A 123 -13.67 -15.17 -16.55
N GLU A 124 -14.45 -15.00 -17.60
CA GLU A 124 -15.60 -14.08 -17.68
C GLU A 124 -16.93 -14.85 -17.54
N ASP A 125 -16.88 -16.18 -17.70
CA ASP A 125 -18.01 -17.09 -17.51
C ASP A 125 -17.79 -17.98 -16.29
N MET A 126 -18.76 -17.97 -15.37
CA MET A 126 -18.70 -18.73 -14.13
C MET A 126 -18.68 -20.25 -14.38
N ALA A 127 -19.47 -20.74 -15.34
CA ALA A 127 -19.52 -22.16 -15.64
C ALA A 127 -18.16 -22.67 -16.14
N ALA A 128 -17.47 -21.89 -16.97
CA ALA A 128 -16.13 -22.19 -17.46
C ALA A 128 -15.11 -22.19 -16.30
N ALA A 129 -15.19 -21.22 -15.37
CA ALA A 129 -14.33 -21.17 -14.18
C ALA A 129 -14.53 -22.40 -13.29
N LEU A 130 -15.79 -22.78 -13.02
CA LEU A 130 -16.10 -23.97 -12.22
C LEU A 130 -15.63 -25.27 -12.88
N ALA A 131 -15.78 -25.40 -14.21
CA ALA A 131 -15.28 -26.55 -14.95
C ALA A 131 -13.73 -26.63 -14.90
N TYR A 132 -13.02 -25.52 -15.04
CA TYR A 132 -11.57 -25.49 -14.90
C TYR A 132 -11.11 -25.94 -13.51
N LEU A 133 -11.82 -25.56 -12.46
CA LEU A 133 -11.50 -25.92 -11.09
C LEU A 133 -11.65 -27.43 -10.79
N GLU A 134 -12.32 -28.21 -11.65
CA GLU A 134 -12.37 -29.68 -11.49
C GLU A 134 -10.98 -30.33 -11.62
N THR A 135 -10.10 -29.73 -12.43
CA THR A 135 -8.76 -30.28 -12.70
C THR A 135 -7.62 -29.36 -12.25
N ALA A 136 -7.91 -28.14 -11.85
CA ALA A 136 -6.89 -27.18 -11.39
C ALA A 136 -6.09 -27.74 -10.20
N PRO A 137 -4.79 -27.40 -10.10
CA PRO A 137 -4.00 -27.72 -8.89
C PRO A 137 -4.62 -27.10 -7.62
N ILE A 138 -4.48 -27.80 -6.51
CA ILE A 138 -4.87 -27.32 -5.19
C ILE A 138 -3.62 -27.36 -4.29
N PRO A 139 -3.34 -26.33 -3.48
CA PRO A 139 -4.08 -25.07 -3.32
C PRO A 139 -4.07 -24.20 -4.58
N THR A 140 -5.08 -23.32 -4.70
CA THR A 140 -5.17 -22.33 -5.78
C THR A 140 -5.61 -20.99 -5.23
N VAL A 141 -5.35 -19.91 -5.98
CA VAL A 141 -5.73 -18.55 -5.58
C VAL A 141 -6.78 -18.00 -6.51
N ILE A 142 -7.92 -17.59 -5.96
CA ILE A 142 -9.00 -16.96 -6.71
C ILE A 142 -8.99 -15.46 -6.44
N LYS A 143 -8.92 -14.65 -7.49
CA LYS A 143 -8.88 -13.18 -7.38
C LYS A 143 -10.01 -12.56 -8.20
N ALA A 144 -10.79 -11.66 -7.60
CA ALA A 144 -11.68 -10.78 -8.34
C ALA A 144 -10.86 -9.73 -9.12
N ASP A 145 -11.28 -9.40 -10.34
CA ASP A 145 -10.66 -8.32 -11.11
C ASP A 145 -11.03 -6.94 -10.52
N GLY A 146 -10.09 -6.00 -10.54
CA GLY A 146 -10.31 -4.64 -10.03
C GLY A 146 -9.98 -4.44 -8.55
N LEU A 147 -10.30 -3.23 -8.06
CA LEU A 147 -10.08 -2.84 -6.67
C LEU A 147 -11.13 -3.51 -5.77
N ALA A 148 -10.69 -4.30 -4.83
CA ALA A 148 -11.55 -5.04 -3.89
C ALA A 148 -11.10 -4.85 -2.43
N LEU A 149 -10.41 -3.75 -2.11
CA LEU A 149 -9.94 -3.39 -0.76
C LEU A 149 -9.19 -4.52 -0.04
N GLY A 150 -8.40 -5.32 -0.79
CA GLY A 150 -7.68 -6.48 -0.26
C GLY A 150 -8.55 -7.70 0.08
N LYS A 151 -9.87 -7.63 -0.13
CA LYS A 151 -10.82 -8.71 0.19
C LYS A 151 -11.14 -9.61 -1.01
N GLY A 152 -10.74 -9.21 -2.22
CA GLY A 152 -10.99 -9.93 -3.46
C GLY A 152 -9.99 -11.04 -3.76
N VAL A 153 -9.27 -11.56 -2.77
CA VAL A 153 -8.28 -12.64 -2.91
C VAL A 153 -8.59 -13.74 -1.91
N ILE A 154 -8.83 -14.94 -2.42
CA ILE A 154 -9.10 -16.15 -1.61
C ILE A 154 -8.09 -17.23 -1.98
N ILE A 155 -7.36 -17.70 -0.98
CA ILE A 155 -6.52 -18.88 -1.09
C ILE A 155 -7.41 -20.09 -0.76
N ALA A 156 -7.63 -20.93 -1.74
CA ALA A 156 -8.48 -22.12 -1.59
C ALA A 156 -7.60 -23.36 -1.43
N GLU A 157 -7.69 -23.98 -0.26
CA GLU A 157 -6.94 -25.19 0.06
C GLU A 157 -7.64 -26.48 -0.42
N ASP A 158 -8.90 -26.34 -0.86
CA ASP A 158 -9.70 -27.43 -1.44
C ASP A 158 -10.59 -26.90 -2.60
N ARG A 159 -11.12 -27.85 -3.40
CA ARG A 159 -11.91 -27.52 -4.60
C ARG A 159 -13.24 -26.85 -4.29
N GLU A 160 -13.90 -27.26 -3.21
CA GLU A 160 -15.20 -26.69 -2.85
C GLU A 160 -15.05 -25.24 -2.39
N THR A 161 -14.02 -24.94 -1.61
CA THR A 161 -13.66 -23.55 -1.24
C THR A 161 -13.36 -22.72 -2.49
N ALA A 162 -12.61 -23.26 -3.46
CA ALA A 162 -12.31 -22.57 -4.72
C ALA A 162 -13.59 -22.29 -5.53
N LYS A 163 -14.47 -23.27 -5.69
CA LYS A 163 -15.74 -23.11 -6.39
C LYS A 163 -16.67 -22.12 -5.70
N GLN A 164 -16.72 -22.16 -4.37
CA GLN A 164 -17.53 -21.21 -3.60
C GLN A 164 -16.99 -19.79 -3.77
N ALA A 165 -15.67 -19.59 -3.75
CA ALA A 165 -15.05 -18.30 -4.00
C ALA A 165 -15.43 -17.72 -5.37
N VAL A 166 -15.42 -18.54 -6.43
CA VAL A 166 -15.86 -18.12 -7.78
C VAL A 166 -17.32 -17.70 -7.78
N ARG A 167 -18.22 -18.48 -7.14
CA ARG A 167 -19.65 -18.13 -7.04
C ARG A 167 -19.85 -16.81 -6.30
N ASP A 168 -19.21 -16.66 -5.14
CA ASP A 168 -19.33 -15.46 -4.30
C ASP A 168 -18.83 -14.19 -5.03
N MET A 169 -17.76 -14.31 -5.82
CA MET A 169 -17.21 -13.21 -6.59
C MET A 169 -18.07 -12.85 -7.80
N MET A 170 -18.53 -13.83 -8.57
CA MET A 170 -19.20 -13.61 -9.85
C MET A 170 -20.72 -13.42 -9.74
N GLU A 171 -21.39 -14.16 -8.84
CA GLU A 171 -22.86 -14.05 -8.64
C GLU A 171 -23.24 -13.18 -7.44
N GLY A 172 -22.41 -13.17 -6.39
CA GLY A 172 -22.77 -12.54 -5.12
C GLY A 172 -22.83 -11.02 -5.14
N GLY A 173 -22.38 -10.38 -6.22
CA GLY A 173 -22.38 -8.92 -6.36
C GLY A 173 -21.55 -8.17 -5.30
N ILE A 174 -20.82 -8.90 -4.46
CA ILE A 174 -20.06 -8.38 -3.31
C ILE A 174 -19.00 -7.36 -3.77
N PHE A 175 -18.44 -7.57 -4.97
CA PHE A 175 -17.42 -6.72 -5.56
C PHE A 175 -17.93 -5.88 -6.76
N GLY A 176 -19.24 -5.81 -6.97
CA GLY A 176 -19.84 -5.07 -8.09
C GLY A 176 -19.22 -5.46 -9.44
N LYS A 177 -18.81 -4.46 -10.23
CA LYS A 177 -18.14 -4.71 -11.53
C LYS A 177 -16.80 -5.45 -11.42
N SER A 178 -16.10 -5.34 -10.28
CA SER A 178 -14.84 -6.04 -10.04
C SER A 178 -15.00 -7.56 -9.96
N GLY A 179 -16.19 -8.07 -9.64
CA GLY A 179 -16.51 -9.49 -9.62
C GLY A 179 -16.91 -10.10 -10.96
N SER A 180 -17.05 -9.28 -12.03
CA SER A 180 -17.48 -9.79 -13.35
C SER A 180 -16.45 -10.70 -14.01
N ARG A 181 -15.20 -10.64 -13.61
CA ARG A 181 -14.10 -11.50 -14.05
C ARG A 181 -13.33 -12.02 -12.83
N VAL A 182 -12.87 -13.25 -12.93
CA VAL A 182 -12.00 -13.86 -11.94
C VAL A 182 -10.71 -14.34 -12.56
N VAL A 183 -9.63 -14.25 -11.78
CA VAL A 183 -8.33 -14.82 -12.11
C VAL A 183 -8.10 -16.01 -11.17
N VAL A 184 -7.83 -17.18 -11.74
CA VAL A 184 -7.43 -18.38 -11.00
C VAL A 184 -5.93 -18.54 -11.16
N GLU A 185 -5.19 -18.54 -10.07
CA GLU A 185 -3.72 -18.53 -10.07
C GLU A 185 -3.13 -19.73 -9.34
N GLU A 186 -1.95 -20.13 -9.81
CA GLU A 186 -1.04 -21.01 -9.08
C GLU A 186 -0.79 -20.47 -7.66
N PHE A 187 -0.88 -21.33 -6.66
CA PHE A 187 -0.48 -20.98 -5.30
C PHE A 187 1.07 -20.98 -5.20
N LEU A 188 1.65 -19.80 -5.03
CA LEU A 188 3.08 -19.64 -4.83
C LEU A 188 3.46 -19.85 -3.36
N THR A 189 4.64 -20.41 -3.13
CA THR A 189 5.21 -20.63 -1.79
C THR A 189 6.58 -19.97 -1.67
N GLY A 190 6.85 -19.38 -0.52
CA GLY A 190 8.09 -18.70 -0.19
C GLY A 190 7.86 -17.50 0.71
N PRO A 191 8.92 -16.78 1.11
CA PRO A 191 8.79 -15.50 1.79
C PRO A 191 8.17 -14.43 0.89
N GLU A 192 7.20 -13.67 1.41
CA GLU A 192 6.69 -12.47 0.76
C GLU A 192 7.59 -11.27 1.03
N VAL A 193 7.74 -10.43 0.02
CA VAL A 193 8.50 -9.17 0.10
C VAL A 193 7.72 -8.06 -0.57
N SER A 194 7.66 -6.92 0.09
CA SER A 194 7.14 -5.68 -0.49
C SER A 194 8.32 -4.78 -0.88
N VAL A 195 8.39 -4.38 -2.14
CA VAL A 195 9.35 -3.39 -2.63
C VAL A 195 8.58 -2.25 -3.29
N LEU A 196 8.65 -1.08 -2.68
CA LEU A 196 8.15 0.15 -3.26
C LEU A 196 9.27 0.78 -4.09
N ALA A 197 8.93 1.42 -5.20
CA ALA A 197 9.91 2.10 -6.03
C ALA A 197 9.38 3.43 -6.57
N PHE A 198 10.22 4.46 -6.55
CA PHE A 198 9.97 5.66 -7.34
C PHE A 198 10.30 5.38 -8.80
N THR A 199 9.46 5.85 -9.69
CA THR A 199 9.73 5.80 -11.14
C THR A 199 9.11 6.98 -11.85
N ASP A 200 9.85 7.54 -12.80
CA ASP A 200 9.41 8.59 -13.72
C ASP A 200 9.05 8.06 -15.12
N GLY A 201 9.02 6.72 -15.24
CA GLY A 201 8.81 6.03 -16.49
C GLY A 201 10.10 5.70 -17.27
N ASN A 202 11.25 6.24 -16.87
CA ASN A 202 12.54 5.97 -17.48
C ASN A 202 13.46 5.16 -16.58
N VAL A 203 13.48 5.50 -15.29
CA VAL A 203 14.30 4.82 -14.29
C VAL A 203 13.44 4.32 -13.13
N VAL A 204 13.96 3.36 -12.41
CA VAL A 204 13.36 2.81 -11.19
C VAL A 204 14.34 3.01 -10.04
N LYS A 205 13.90 3.65 -8.97
CA LYS A 205 14.65 3.83 -7.72
C LYS A 205 13.93 3.05 -6.61
N PRO A 206 14.31 1.77 -6.37
CA PRO A 206 13.69 0.98 -5.31
C PRO A 206 13.96 1.59 -3.93
N MET A 207 12.97 1.51 -3.07
CA MET A 207 13.08 1.85 -1.67
C MET A 207 13.56 0.64 -0.87
N VAL A 208 13.87 0.84 0.42
CA VAL A 208 14.16 -0.27 1.31
C VAL A 208 13.01 -1.28 1.31
N SER A 209 13.33 -2.56 1.25
CA SER A 209 12.33 -3.64 1.25
C SER A 209 11.62 -3.74 2.59
N SER A 210 10.41 -4.27 2.59
CA SER A 210 9.63 -4.47 3.81
C SER A 210 8.92 -5.84 3.85
N MET A 211 8.52 -6.24 5.04
CA MET A 211 7.74 -7.44 5.30
C MET A 211 6.46 -7.06 6.04
N ASP A 212 5.33 -7.17 5.36
CA ASP A 212 4.01 -6.96 5.92
C ASP A 212 3.46 -8.23 6.60
N HIS A 213 2.52 -8.06 7.53
CA HIS A 213 1.82 -9.12 8.25
C HIS A 213 0.33 -9.00 7.97
N LYS A 214 -0.15 -9.71 6.95
CA LYS A 214 -1.50 -9.52 6.38
C LYS A 214 -2.62 -10.16 7.20
N ARG A 215 -2.35 -11.21 7.97
CA ARG A 215 -3.37 -11.90 8.77
C ARG A 215 -3.65 -11.16 10.07
N ILE A 216 -4.91 -11.24 10.52
CA ILE A 216 -5.36 -10.57 11.75
C ILE A 216 -4.73 -11.15 13.01
N GLY A 217 -4.50 -12.43 13.07
CA GLY A 217 -4.03 -13.14 14.27
C GLY A 217 -2.57 -13.51 14.22
N ASP A 218 -2.01 -13.75 15.40
CA ASP A 218 -0.64 -14.24 15.57
C ASP A 218 -0.41 -15.54 14.79
N ASN A 219 0.83 -15.78 14.38
CA ASN A 219 1.25 -16.89 13.54
C ASN A 219 0.50 -16.96 12.20
N ASP A 220 0.16 -15.80 11.65
CA ASP A 220 -0.56 -15.65 10.39
C ASP A 220 -1.87 -16.42 10.34
N THR A 221 -2.66 -16.33 11.40
CA THR A 221 -3.98 -16.95 11.51
C THR A 221 -5.13 -15.98 11.25
N GLY A 222 -6.31 -16.50 10.97
CA GLY A 222 -7.51 -15.69 10.78
C GLY A 222 -7.62 -15.04 9.41
N LEU A 223 -8.41 -13.98 9.32
CA LEU A 223 -8.74 -13.31 8.07
C LEU A 223 -7.59 -12.41 7.57
N ASN A 224 -7.55 -12.20 6.26
CA ASN A 224 -6.70 -11.18 5.64
C ASN A 224 -7.17 -9.78 6.04
N THR A 225 -6.20 -8.89 6.18
CA THR A 225 -6.39 -7.46 6.53
C THR A 225 -5.63 -6.57 5.55
N GLY A 226 -5.67 -5.28 5.77
CA GLY A 226 -4.79 -4.33 5.08
C GLY A 226 -3.32 -4.37 5.53
N GLY A 227 -3.00 -5.16 6.56
CA GLY A 227 -1.68 -5.25 7.21
C GLY A 227 -1.77 -4.89 8.70
N MET A 228 -1.23 -5.76 9.55
CA MET A 228 -1.25 -5.62 11.01
C MET A 228 0.08 -5.14 11.59
N GLY A 229 1.05 -4.93 10.72
CA GLY A 229 2.38 -4.44 11.07
C GLY A 229 3.39 -4.81 10.01
N THR A 230 4.51 -4.11 10.00
CA THR A 230 5.55 -4.29 9.00
C THR A 230 6.92 -3.99 9.57
N VAL A 231 7.93 -4.62 9.00
CA VAL A 231 9.34 -4.35 9.32
C VAL A 231 10.13 -4.03 8.05
N ALA A 232 11.17 -3.25 8.17
CA ALA A 232 12.11 -2.92 7.10
C ALA A 232 13.55 -2.82 7.65
N PRO A 233 14.57 -3.28 6.87
CA PRO A 233 14.45 -4.06 5.64
C PRO A 233 13.92 -5.48 5.86
N ASN A 234 13.45 -6.12 4.79
CA ASN A 234 13.07 -7.52 4.80
C ASN A 234 14.33 -8.39 4.69
N PRO A 235 14.66 -9.26 5.68
CA PRO A 235 15.91 -10.00 5.69
C PRO A 235 16.03 -11.07 4.60
N TYR A 236 14.92 -11.50 4.01
CA TYR A 236 14.93 -12.42 2.88
C TYR A 236 15.32 -11.75 1.56
N TYR A 237 15.25 -10.42 1.48
CA TYR A 237 15.53 -9.66 0.26
C TYR A 237 16.99 -9.25 0.22
N THR A 238 17.84 -10.17 -0.25
CA THR A 238 19.29 -9.96 -0.38
C THR A 238 19.63 -9.08 -1.58
N GLU A 239 20.86 -8.56 -1.62
CA GLU A 239 21.37 -7.77 -2.75
C GLU A 239 21.28 -8.54 -4.08
N ALA A 240 21.63 -9.83 -4.09
CA ALA A 240 21.51 -10.68 -5.27
C ALA A 240 20.05 -10.79 -5.77
N ILE A 241 19.09 -10.93 -4.85
CA ILE A 241 17.65 -10.94 -5.20
C ILE A 241 17.22 -9.56 -5.71
N ALA A 242 17.72 -8.48 -5.12
CA ALA A 242 17.41 -7.12 -5.56
C ALA A 242 17.90 -6.86 -7.00
N GLU A 243 19.10 -7.30 -7.33
CA GLU A 243 19.65 -7.24 -8.68
C GLU A 243 18.83 -8.06 -9.69
N GLU A 244 18.44 -9.28 -9.31
CA GLU A 244 17.56 -10.13 -10.12
C GLU A 244 16.19 -9.46 -10.35
N CYS A 245 15.57 -8.94 -9.30
CA CYS A 245 14.29 -8.22 -9.41
C CYS A 245 14.39 -6.99 -10.30
N MET A 246 15.47 -6.21 -10.18
CA MET A 246 15.69 -5.05 -11.05
C MET A 246 15.74 -5.46 -12.51
N LYS A 247 16.48 -6.51 -12.82
CA LYS A 247 16.73 -7.00 -14.20
C LYS A 247 15.52 -7.71 -14.80
N THR A 248 14.80 -8.52 -14.02
CA THR A 248 13.76 -9.41 -14.54
C THR A 248 12.34 -8.91 -14.28
N ILE A 249 12.15 -7.99 -13.33
CA ILE A 249 10.83 -7.53 -12.90
C ILE A 249 10.69 -6.01 -13.05
N PHE A 250 11.53 -5.21 -12.36
CA PHE A 250 11.27 -3.77 -12.21
C PHE A 250 11.42 -3.01 -13.52
N LEU A 251 12.58 -3.09 -14.15
CA LEU A 251 12.80 -2.45 -15.46
C LEU A 251 11.90 -3.04 -16.55
N PRO A 252 11.72 -4.36 -16.67
CA PRO A 252 10.77 -4.93 -17.63
C PRO A 252 9.34 -4.42 -17.44
N THR A 253 8.88 -4.23 -16.20
CA THR A 253 7.54 -3.68 -15.92
C THR A 253 7.38 -2.26 -16.46
N ILE A 254 8.34 -1.37 -16.18
CA ILE A 254 8.29 0.02 -16.65
C ILE A 254 8.34 0.07 -18.19
N ASN A 255 9.22 -0.71 -18.79
CA ASN A 255 9.34 -0.81 -20.23
C ASN A 255 8.04 -1.36 -20.89
N ALA A 256 7.41 -2.36 -20.26
CA ALA A 256 6.13 -2.89 -20.71
C ALA A 256 5.02 -1.84 -20.67
N MET A 257 4.93 -1.08 -19.56
CA MET A 257 3.97 0.01 -19.43
C MET A 257 4.17 1.09 -20.49
N ASN A 258 5.41 1.45 -20.80
CA ASN A 258 5.73 2.39 -21.87
C ASN A 258 5.34 1.83 -23.26
N ALA A 259 5.60 0.55 -23.51
CA ALA A 259 5.23 -0.10 -24.77
C ALA A 259 3.70 -0.15 -24.97
N GLU A 260 2.92 -0.18 -23.90
CA GLU A 260 1.46 -0.08 -23.92
C GLU A 260 0.93 1.38 -23.95
N ASN A 261 1.80 2.38 -24.11
CA ASN A 261 1.46 3.82 -24.01
C ASN A 261 0.81 4.21 -22.67
N ARG A 262 1.28 3.60 -21.58
CA ARG A 262 0.79 3.77 -20.21
C ARG A 262 1.93 4.11 -19.27
N THR A 263 2.75 5.10 -19.63
CA THR A 263 3.91 5.51 -18.82
C THR A 263 3.51 5.74 -17.38
N PHE A 264 4.18 5.02 -16.48
CA PHE A 264 3.91 5.11 -15.05
C PHE A 264 4.87 6.11 -14.39
N LYS A 265 4.32 7.11 -13.71
CA LYS A 265 5.07 8.05 -12.87
C LYS A 265 4.49 8.04 -11.46
N GLY A 266 5.33 7.84 -10.46
CA GLY A 266 4.87 7.79 -9.07
C GLY A 266 5.59 6.73 -8.26
N CYS A 267 4.90 6.19 -7.27
CA CYS A 267 5.33 5.03 -6.50
C CYS A 267 4.66 3.77 -7.05
N LEU A 268 5.46 2.85 -7.56
CA LEU A 268 5.00 1.52 -7.95
C LEU A 268 5.41 0.52 -6.86
N TYR A 269 4.44 -0.18 -6.32
CA TYR A 269 4.64 -1.21 -5.32
C TYR A 269 4.65 -2.57 -6.00
N PHE A 270 5.69 -3.34 -5.75
CA PHE A 270 5.86 -4.72 -6.19
C PHE A 270 5.65 -5.65 -5.00
N GLY A 271 4.55 -6.41 -5.00
CA GLY A 271 4.35 -7.54 -4.10
C GLY A 271 5.02 -8.78 -4.70
N LEU A 272 6.02 -9.32 -4.02
CA LEU A 272 6.85 -10.40 -4.53
C LEU A 272 6.74 -11.63 -3.64
N MET A 273 6.82 -12.82 -4.27
CA MET A 273 7.08 -14.09 -3.61
C MET A 273 8.46 -14.58 -4.01
N LEU A 274 9.33 -14.85 -3.04
CA LEU A 274 10.64 -15.43 -3.26
C LEU A 274 10.52 -16.96 -3.34
N THR A 275 10.22 -17.45 -4.54
CA THR A 275 10.02 -18.89 -4.77
C THR A 275 11.35 -19.62 -4.94
N PRO A 276 11.39 -20.97 -4.83
CA PRO A 276 12.58 -21.74 -5.16
C PRO A 276 13.09 -21.58 -6.61
N LYS A 277 12.21 -21.06 -7.50
CA LYS A 277 12.54 -20.79 -8.92
C LYS A 277 12.86 -19.31 -9.20
N GLY A 278 13.11 -18.52 -8.15
CA GLY A 278 13.37 -17.09 -8.23
C GLY A 278 12.16 -16.23 -7.82
N PRO A 279 12.34 -14.89 -7.80
CA PRO A 279 11.27 -13.98 -7.43
C PRO A 279 10.16 -13.96 -8.48
N LYS A 280 8.90 -13.96 -8.02
CA LYS A 280 7.70 -13.81 -8.85
C LYS A 280 6.82 -12.70 -8.32
N VAL A 281 6.19 -11.95 -9.22
CA VAL A 281 5.22 -10.90 -8.86
C VAL A 281 3.91 -11.56 -8.42
N ILE A 282 3.46 -11.22 -7.22
CA ILE A 282 2.13 -11.57 -6.70
C ILE A 282 1.11 -10.56 -7.19
N GLU A 283 1.44 -9.27 -7.06
CA GLU A 283 0.59 -8.14 -7.42
C GLU A 283 1.40 -6.85 -7.59
N TYR A 284 0.82 -5.90 -8.29
CA TYR A 284 1.25 -4.50 -8.30
C TYR A 284 0.26 -3.63 -7.54
N ASN A 285 0.77 -2.58 -6.90
CA ASN A 285 -0.07 -1.46 -6.47
C ASN A 285 0.49 -0.16 -7.05
N CYS A 286 -0.38 0.72 -7.49
CA CYS A 286 -0.01 1.96 -8.20
C CYS A 286 0.29 3.14 -7.26
N ARG A 287 0.61 2.85 -6.00
CA ARG A 287 0.73 3.82 -4.90
C ARG A 287 1.62 3.28 -3.79
N PHE A 288 1.92 4.13 -2.82
CA PHE A 288 2.55 3.71 -1.57
C PHE A 288 1.70 2.66 -0.82
N GLY A 289 2.35 1.73 -0.13
CA GLY A 289 1.69 0.73 0.72
C GLY A 289 1.24 1.31 2.07
N ASP A 290 0.33 0.62 2.73
CA ASP A 290 -0.10 0.90 4.09
C ASP A 290 -0.28 -0.43 4.84
N PRO A 291 0.61 -0.84 5.78
CA PRO A 291 1.49 0.05 6.58
C PRO A 291 2.96 0.15 6.12
N GLU A 292 3.36 -0.27 4.93
CA GLU A 292 4.77 -0.24 4.51
C GLU A 292 5.36 1.16 4.53
N THR A 293 4.59 2.18 4.14
CA THR A 293 5.02 3.58 4.14
C THR A 293 5.49 4.03 5.52
N GLN A 294 4.84 3.54 6.58
CA GLN A 294 5.14 3.89 7.97
C GLN A 294 6.50 3.36 8.47
N VAL A 295 7.15 2.45 7.74
CA VAL A 295 8.54 2.03 8.02
C VAL A 295 9.52 2.52 6.97
N VAL A 296 9.09 2.64 5.71
CA VAL A 296 9.98 3.00 4.60
C VAL A 296 10.32 4.49 4.60
N LEU A 297 9.32 5.38 4.74
CA LEU A 297 9.58 6.83 4.75
C LEU A 297 10.35 7.33 5.96
N PRO A 298 10.18 6.79 7.18
CA PRO A 298 11.05 7.16 8.30
C PRO A 298 12.54 6.81 8.09
N LEU A 299 12.84 5.83 7.24
CA LEU A 299 14.22 5.47 6.86
C LEU A 299 14.76 6.30 5.69
N LEU A 300 13.93 7.05 4.99
CA LEU A 300 14.36 7.89 3.87
C LEU A 300 15.18 9.09 4.36
N GLU A 301 16.44 9.18 3.93
CA GLU A 301 17.33 10.32 4.22
C GLU A 301 17.17 11.45 3.18
N SER A 302 16.87 11.10 1.93
CA SER A 302 16.61 12.09 0.88
C SER A 302 15.32 12.86 1.16
N ASP A 303 15.23 14.10 0.73
CA ASP A 303 14.02 14.91 0.85
C ASP A 303 12.89 14.36 -0.02
N LEU A 304 11.77 13.97 0.59
CA LEU A 304 10.67 13.33 -0.11
C LEU A 304 10.05 14.21 -1.18
N LEU A 305 9.87 15.52 -0.92
CA LEU A 305 9.29 16.43 -1.89
C LEU A 305 10.18 16.57 -3.13
N THR A 306 11.49 16.67 -2.93
CA THR A 306 12.48 16.72 -4.02
C THR A 306 12.41 15.46 -4.88
N VAL A 307 12.34 14.28 -4.28
CA VAL A 307 12.21 13.01 -5.01
C VAL A 307 10.88 12.92 -5.76
N MET A 308 9.78 13.34 -5.13
CA MET A 308 8.46 13.37 -5.77
C MET A 308 8.42 14.31 -6.96
N GLN A 309 8.97 15.52 -6.83
CA GLN A 309 9.06 16.48 -7.92
C GLN A 309 9.94 15.97 -9.07
N ALA A 310 11.06 15.34 -8.77
CA ALA A 310 11.92 14.71 -9.78
C ALA A 310 11.20 13.60 -10.53
N THR A 311 10.39 12.81 -9.81
CA THR A 311 9.52 11.76 -10.40
C THR A 311 8.51 12.38 -11.39
N THR A 312 7.84 13.46 -10.99
CA THR A 312 6.87 14.16 -11.84
C THR A 312 7.54 14.78 -13.07
N ASN A 313 8.69 15.42 -12.88
CA ASN A 313 9.40 16.17 -13.90
C ASN A 313 10.24 15.30 -14.86
N GLY A 314 10.44 14.00 -14.55
CA GLY A 314 11.27 13.12 -15.38
C GLY A 314 12.77 13.30 -15.15
N THR A 315 13.20 13.80 -14.00
CA THR A 315 14.59 14.02 -13.60
C THR A 315 15.08 13.08 -12.50
N LEU A 316 14.36 11.98 -12.30
CA LEU A 316 14.67 11.02 -11.23
C LEU A 316 16.04 10.34 -11.40
N ALA A 317 16.52 10.20 -12.64
CA ALA A 317 17.84 9.65 -12.92
C ALA A 317 18.98 10.44 -12.27
N GLU A 318 18.83 11.75 -12.17
CA GLU A 318 19.82 12.69 -11.62
C GLU A 318 19.61 12.95 -10.13
N THR A 319 18.55 12.38 -9.55
CA THR A 319 18.17 12.61 -8.16
C THR A 319 18.65 11.47 -7.28
N GLU A 320 19.37 11.81 -6.21
CA GLU A 320 19.77 10.80 -5.20
C GLU A 320 18.56 10.38 -4.37
N VAL A 321 18.41 9.05 -4.20
CA VAL A 321 17.43 8.45 -3.30
C VAL A 321 18.17 7.55 -2.32
N LYS A 322 18.31 8.00 -1.09
CA LYS A 322 19.13 7.38 -0.07
C LYS A 322 18.30 7.04 1.17
N PHE A 323 18.54 5.87 1.73
CA PHE A 323 17.93 5.38 2.95
C PHE A 323 18.99 5.16 4.03
N ALA A 324 18.61 5.36 5.29
CA ALA A 324 19.44 5.08 6.43
C ALA A 324 19.72 3.58 6.55
N ASP A 325 20.96 3.23 6.92
CA ASP A 325 21.34 1.85 7.28
C ASP A 325 20.84 1.52 8.71
N LYS A 326 19.52 1.42 8.83
CA LYS A 326 18.80 1.15 10.08
C LYS A 326 17.62 0.22 9.83
N HIS A 327 17.00 -0.21 10.92
CA HIS A 327 15.82 -1.06 10.92
C HIS A 327 14.61 -0.30 11.46
N ALA A 328 13.45 -0.57 10.89
CA ALA A 328 12.19 -0.01 11.37
C ALA A 328 11.15 -1.10 11.58
N CYS A 329 10.28 -0.89 12.57
CA CYS A 329 9.12 -1.73 12.83
C CYS A 329 7.90 -0.85 13.09
N CYS A 330 6.79 -1.16 12.44
CA CYS A 330 5.49 -0.54 12.69
C CYS A 330 4.51 -1.58 13.23
N VAL A 331 3.89 -1.31 14.37
CA VAL A 331 2.86 -2.13 14.99
C VAL A 331 1.51 -1.44 14.82
N ILE A 332 0.54 -2.11 14.20
CA ILE A 332 -0.81 -1.59 14.02
C ILE A 332 -1.67 -1.91 15.23
N LEU A 333 -2.37 -0.88 15.74
CA LEU A 333 -3.48 -1.04 16.66
C LEU A 333 -4.79 -0.90 15.87
N ALA A 334 -5.62 -1.93 15.96
CA ALA A 334 -6.90 -2.02 15.27
C ALA A 334 -8.07 -2.02 16.26
N SER A 335 -9.25 -1.65 15.80
CA SER A 335 -10.50 -1.81 16.54
C SER A 335 -10.84 -3.27 16.70
N ASN A 336 -11.32 -3.67 17.88
CA ASN A 336 -11.79 -5.04 18.11
C ASN A 336 -12.90 -5.42 17.12
N GLY A 337 -12.74 -6.58 16.48
CA GLY A 337 -13.63 -7.07 15.43
C GLY A 337 -13.15 -6.81 13.99
N TYR A 338 -12.15 -5.93 13.79
CA TYR A 338 -11.51 -5.76 12.48
C TYR A 338 -10.88 -7.09 11.98
N PRO A 339 -10.96 -7.46 10.69
CA PRO A 339 -11.44 -6.71 9.52
C PRO A 339 -12.95 -6.81 9.24
N GLN A 340 -13.71 -7.44 10.13
CA GLN A 340 -15.18 -7.55 10.04
C GLN A 340 -15.85 -6.30 10.63
N SER A 341 -16.91 -6.48 11.40
CA SER A 341 -17.62 -5.37 12.04
C SER A 341 -16.93 -4.93 13.33
N TYR A 342 -16.82 -3.64 13.54
CA TYR A 342 -16.24 -3.05 14.74
C TYR A 342 -16.99 -1.76 15.15
N LYS A 343 -16.91 -1.44 16.44
CA LYS A 343 -17.44 -0.19 17.00
C LYS A 343 -16.45 0.95 16.81
N LYS A 344 -16.98 2.17 16.75
CA LYS A 344 -16.23 3.43 16.60
C LYS A 344 -16.58 4.39 17.73
N GLY A 345 -15.83 5.50 17.85
CA GLY A 345 -16.13 6.60 18.77
C GLY A 345 -15.49 6.46 20.14
N PHE A 346 -14.54 5.57 20.32
CA PHE A 346 -13.77 5.46 21.57
C PHE A 346 -12.68 6.52 21.64
N GLU A 347 -12.58 7.21 22.80
CA GLU A 347 -11.55 8.20 23.04
C GLU A 347 -10.15 7.57 23.04
N MET A 348 -9.22 8.24 22.36
CA MET A 348 -7.84 7.82 22.25
C MET A 348 -6.95 8.69 23.11
N THR A 349 -6.01 8.09 23.82
CA THR A 349 -4.98 8.79 24.58
C THR A 349 -3.60 8.28 24.23
N PHE A 350 -2.60 9.16 24.36
CA PHE A 350 -1.22 8.87 24.01
C PHE A 350 -0.29 9.34 25.14
N THR A 351 0.77 8.59 25.39
CA THR A 351 1.94 9.18 26.04
C THR A 351 2.67 10.09 25.04
N PRO A 352 3.42 11.12 25.48
CA PRO A 352 4.14 12.03 24.57
C PRO A 352 5.03 11.29 23.55
N GLU A 353 5.81 10.32 24.00
CA GLU A 353 6.68 9.52 23.15
C GLU A 353 5.89 8.70 22.10
N ALA A 354 4.78 8.10 22.53
CA ALA A 354 3.91 7.34 21.61
C ALA A 354 3.26 8.23 20.57
N GLN A 355 2.89 9.46 20.94
CA GLN A 355 2.28 10.41 20.00
C GLN A 355 3.24 10.80 18.88
N GLU A 356 4.50 11.04 19.18
CA GLU A 356 5.53 11.35 18.18
C GLU A 356 5.80 10.17 17.23
N ALA A 357 5.78 8.95 17.77
CA ALA A 357 6.08 7.71 17.04
C ALA A 357 4.88 7.15 16.27
N THR A 358 3.69 7.74 16.41
CA THR A 358 2.45 7.13 15.88
C THR A 358 1.91 7.88 14.68
N PHE A 359 1.64 7.14 13.62
CA PHE A 359 0.85 7.56 12.48
C PHE A 359 -0.61 7.17 12.71
N VAL A 360 -1.50 8.15 12.66
CA VAL A 360 -2.94 7.94 12.89
C VAL A 360 -3.63 7.64 11.57
N ALA A 361 -4.51 6.65 11.58
CA ALA A 361 -5.29 6.23 10.42
C ALA A 361 -6.80 6.40 10.70
N GLY A 362 -7.42 5.37 11.28
CA GLY A 362 -8.86 5.35 11.51
C GLY A 362 -9.29 6.14 12.74
N ALA A 363 -9.11 7.46 12.72
CA ALA A 363 -9.55 8.32 13.81
C ALA A 363 -10.11 9.66 13.31
N LYS A 364 -11.03 10.25 14.09
CA LYS A 364 -11.60 11.58 13.86
C LYS A 364 -11.38 12.48 15.05
N LEU A 365 -11.27 13.77 14.81
CA LEU A 365 -11.26 14.79 15.85
C LEU A 365 -12.69 15.32 16.04
N GLU A 366 -13.22 15.24 17.27
CA GLU A 366 -14.57 15.69 17.59
C GLU A 366 -14.57 16.31 18.98
N ASN A 367 -15.01 17.57 19.09
CA ASN A 367 -15.01 18.34 20.34
C ASN A 367 -13.66 18.36 21.06
N GLY A 368 -12.55 18.46 20.32
CA GLY A 368 -11.20 18.47 20.86
C GLY A 368 -10.67 17.10 21.31
N LYS A 369 -11.44 16.04 21.12
CA LYS A 369 -11.06 14.66 21.43
C LYS A 369 -10.79 13.86 20.18
N LEU A 370 -9.76 13.05 20.21
CA LEU A 370 -9.47 12.09 19.15
C LEU A 370 -10.24 10.79 19.42
N LEU A 371 -11.09 10.39 18.49
CA LEU A 371 -11.97 9.23 18.62
C LEU A 371 -11.68 8.21 17.53
N THR A 372 -11.75 6.92 17.85
CA THR A 372 -11.64 5.86 16.84
C THR A 372 -12.73 5.99 15.77
N ASN A 373 -12.36 5.80 14.50
CA ASN A 373 -13.28 5.92 13.36
C ASN A 373 -12.96 4.94 12.21
N GLY A 374 -12.16 3.92 12.47
CA GLY A 374 -11.76 2.95 11.44
C GLY A 374 -11.34 1.62 12.02
N GLY A 375 -11.07 0.67 11.15
CA GLY A 375 -10.59 -0.67 11.51
C GLY A 375 -9.14 -0.64 12.00
N ARG A 376 -8.19 -0.22 11.15
CA ARG A 376 -6.84 0.09 11.57
C ARG A 376 -6.83 1.53 12.08
N VAL A 377 -6.48 1.70 13.35
CA VAL A 377 -6.62 2.99 14.03
C VAL A 377 -5.31 3.75 14.05
N THR A 378 -4.21 3.09 14.41
CA THR A 378 -2.87 3.68 14.45
C THR A 378 -1.80 2.71 13.98
N GLY A 379 -0.67 3.25 13.51
CA GLY A 379 0.57 2.52 13.32
C GLY A 379 1.69 3.20 14.10
N THR A 380 2.24 2.51 15.09
CA THR A 380 3.33 3.04 15.92
C THR A 380 4.66 2.50 15.43
N THR A 381 5.57 3.37 15.05
CA THR A 381 6.85 3.04 14.39
C THR A 381 8.04 3.37 15.28
N ALA A 382 9.00 2.46 15.32
CA ALA A 382 10.31 2.71 15.91
C ALA A 382 11.43 2.39 14.89
N ILE A 383 12.54 3.11 15.02
CA ILE A 383 13.76 2.92 14.23
C ILE A 383 14.91 2.61 15.20
N ALA A 384 15.75 1.64 14.84
CA ALA A 384 16.91 1.27 15.64
C ALA A 384 18.05 0.69 14.74
N ASP A 385 19.21 0.48 15.36
CA ASP A 385 20.37 -0.09 14.68
C ASP A 385 20.26 -1.61 14.42
N SER A 386 19.29 -2.28 15.04
CA SER A 386 18.97 -3.68 14.79
C SER A 386 17.46 -3.90 14.70
N LEU A 387 17.06 -4.93 13.96
CA LEU A 387 15.65 -5.31 13.84
C LEU A 387 15.03 -5.67 15.19
N GLU A 388 15.74 -6.40 16.02
CA GLU A 388 15.29 -6.78 17.37
C GLU A 388 14.99 -5.54 18.23
N ALA A 389 15.90 -4.56 18.22
CA ALA A 389 15.72 -3.32 18.95
C ALA A 389 14.53 -2.49 18.41
N ALA A 390 14.38 -2.41 17.08
CA ALA A 390 13.25 -1.71 16.46
C ALA A 390 11.90 -2.34 16.84
N ILE A 391 11.81 -3.67 16.81
CA ILE A 391 10.60 -4.40 17.21
C ILE A 391 10.28 -4.14 18.68
N LYS A 392 11.25 -4.33 19.57
CA LYS A 392 11.07 -4.11 21.03
C LYS A 392 10.57 -2.70 21.32
N GLU A 393 11.17 -1.72 20.68
CA GLU A 393 10.82 -0.30 20.89
C GLU A 393 9.45 0.04 20.29
N ALA A 394 9.09 -0.50 19.11
CA ALA A 394 7.76 -0.29 18.53
C ALA A 394 6.65 -0.83 19.44
N TYR A 395 6.84 -2.00 20.04
CA TYR A 395 5.89 -2.53 21.02
C TYR A 395 5.81 -1.68 22.29
N ARG A 396 6.96 -1.26 22.84
CA ARG A 396 7.00 -0.37 24.01
C ARG A 396 6.23 0.94 23.76
N LEU A 397 6.48 1.56 22.63
CA LEU A 397 5.80 2.80 22.25
C LEU A 397 4.32 2.58 22.00
N SER A 398 3.93 1.47 21.36
CA SER A 398 2.52 1.16 21.12
C SER A 398 1.72 0.90 22.41
N ASP A 399 2.38 0.52 23.51
CA ASP A 399 1.75 0.46 24.84
C ASP A 399 1.31 1.84 25.38
N GLY A 400 1.90 2.90 24.83
CA GLY A 400 1.52 4.29 25.15
C GLY A 400 0.29 4.80 24.40
N VAL A 401 -0.29 4.02 23.48
CA VAL A 401 -1.53 4.33 22.76
C VAL A 401 -2.67 3.55 23.37
N LYS A 402 -3.72 4.24 23.82
CA LYS A 402 -4.86 3.62 24.52
C LYS A 402 -6.20 4.04 23.91
N PHE A 403 -7.05 3.07 23.67
CA PHE A 403 -8.48 3.23 23.40
C PHE A 403 -9.20 1.91 23.72
N GLU A 404 -10.48 1.98 24.02
CA GLU A 404 -11.28 0.79 24.35
C GLU A 404 -11.34 -0.17 23.15
N GLY A 405 -11.07 -1.46 23.40
CA GLY A 405 -11.08 -2.48 22.35
C GLY A 405 -9.87 -2.45 21.43
N ALA A 406 -8.76 -1.81 21.81
CA ALA A 406 -7.53 -1.84 21.03
C ALA A 406 -7.00 -3.28 20.90
N TYR A 407 -6.75 -3.71 19.66
CA TYR A 407 -6.17 -5.01 19.32
C TYR A 407 -4.89 -4.83 18.51
N ARG A 408 -3.90 -5.64 18.77
CA ARG A 408 -2.67 -5.78 17.96
C ARG A 408 -2.17 -7.20 17.98
N ARG A 409 -1.42 -7.60 16.98
CA ARG A 409 -0.64 -8.84 17.00
C ARG A 409 0.53 -8.72 17.97
N SER A 410 0.95 -9.84 18.55
CA SER A 410 2.09 -9.92 19.46
C SER A 410 3.39 -10.39 18.78
N ASP A 411 3.31 -10.79 17.51
CA ASP A 411 4.39 -11.47 16.79
C ASP A 411 4.95 -10.69 15.58
N ILE A 412 4.64 -9.40 15.45
CA ILE A 412 5.16 -8.57 14.35
C ILE A 412 6.69 -8.60 14.34
N GLY A 413 7.25 -8.97 13.16
CA GLY A 413 8.70 -9.07 12.94
C GLY A 413 9.33 -10.39 13.40
N GLN A 414 8.62 -11.29 14.06
CA GLN A 414 9.20 -12.53 14.56
C GLN A 414 9.72 -13.44 13.45
N ARG A 415 8.99 -13.54 12.31
CA ARG A 415 9.47 -14.28 11.14
C ARG A 415 10.76 -13.67 10.56
N ALA A 416 10.86 -12.35 10.55
CA ALA A 416 12.04 -11.66 10.09
C ALA A 416 13.26 -11.93 11.01
N LEU A 417 13.06 -11.94 12.33
CA LEU A 417 14.12 -12.32 13.28
C LEU A 417 14.57 -13.76 13.13
N GLN A 418 13.65 -14.67 12.79
CA GLN A 418 14.01 -16.08 12.53
C GLN A 418 14.87 -16.22 11.28
N ALA A 419 14.65 -15.40 10.25
CA ALA A 419 15.45 -15.41 9.03
C ALA A 419 16.89 -14.92 9.22
N LEU A 420 17.17 -14.21 10.30
CA LEU A 420 18.52 -13.71 10.66
C LEU A 420 19.32 -14.68 11.51
N LYS A 421 18.72 -15.77 11.99
CA LYS A 421 19.37 -16.86 12.75
C LYS A 421 19.87 -17.95 11.84
#